data_1166358201ae50d71fd94b1fa1c7466b
#
_entry.id   1166358201ae50d71fd94b1fa1c7466b
#
_cell.length_a   1.000
_cell.length_b   1.000
_cell.length_c   1.000
_cell.angle_alpha   90.00
_cell.angle_beta   90.00
_cell.angle_gamma   90.00
#
_symmetry.space_group_name_H-M   'P 1'
#
loop_
_entity.id
_entity.type
_entity.pdbx_description
1 polymer ?
#
loop_
_entity_poly.entity_id
_entity_poly.type
_entity_poly.pdbx_seq_one_letter_code
_entity_poly.pdbx_strand_id
1 'polypeptide(L)'
;MVIALRGSRREYLLVFRLAQILCALGVGIRLCAPSIDHMISLPVSSILILGHSGYIGSRVAAVLAGVGVPVLGRSIPLLDLTRDDSVDALIDLLDPNGAVVVCAAIKKQLGDNPENFCKNLAMTLNICKALAAKPVKRIVYFSSASVYGEDVPHLIISETTTPQPTSFYGIGKFASERLIIKMAGQHAGTSIVIVRPALVYGPHEAGYCYGPSGFLRSAQAEEPITLWGDGEERREFIYVDDVVDLTRRLTLGVQTGLVNIASGTSYTFAQALRSVEDLIARRAAVNSRPRSQDKVDHHFDKGKLREWFPDFRFTDLNTGLARTKLAEETLPS
;
A
#
# COMPACT_ATOMS: atom_id res chain seq x y z
N MET A 1 26.28 -24.67 -20.34
CA MET A 1 26.12 -23.85 -21.55
C MET A 1 25.25 -22.65 -21.19
N VAL A 2 25.79 -21.45 -21.23
CA VAL A 2 25.04 -20.21 -20.94
C VAL A 2 24.50 -19.68 -22.26
N ILE A 3 23.19 -19.67 -22.43
CA ILE A 3 22.56 -19.14 -23.65
C ILE A 3 22.00 -17.76 -23.27
N ALA A 4 22.59 -16.70 -23.80
CA ALA A 4 22.04 -15.35 -23.70
C ALA A 4 21.00 -15.16 -24.81
N LEU A 5 19.75 -15.02 -24.46
CA LEU A 5 18.66 -14.87 -25.42
C LEU A 5 18.38 -13.37 -25.69
N ARG A 6 18.39 -12.99 -26.97
CA ARG A 6 17.80 -11.75 -27.48
C ARG A 6 16.69 -12.16 -28.44
N GLY A 7 15.42 -11.92 -28.06
CA GLY A 7 14.29 -12.33 -28.92
C GLY A 7 12.94 -11.74 -28.47
N SER A 8 11.88 -12.00 -29.24
CA SER A 8 10.53 -11.56 -28.99
C SER A 8 9.83 -12.35 -27.86
N ARG A 9 8.75 -11.81 -27.27
CA ARG A 9 7.94 -12.43 -26.20
C ARG A 9 7.49 -13.87 -26.51
N ARG A 10 7.22 -14.19 -27.77
CA ARG A 10 6.83 -15.54 -28.21
C ARG A 10 8.00 -16.53 -28.13
N GLU A 11 9.19 -16.10 -28.44
CA GLU A 11 10.39 -16.94 -28.41
C GLU A 11 10.80 -17.25 -26.97
N TYR A 12 10.66 -16.30 -26.05
CA TYR A 12 10.92 -16.53 -24.62
C TYR A 12 9.94 -17.53 -23.99
N LEU A 13 8.64 -17.46 -24.33
CA LEU A 13 7.64 -18.44 -23.85
C LEU A 13 7.91 -19.86 -24.36
N LEU A 14 8.38 -19.97 -25.59
CA LEU A 14 8.76 -21.26 -26.20
C LEU A 14 9.97 -21.87 -25.51
N VAL A 15 11.00 -21.07 -25.28
CA VAL A 15 12.24 -21.50 -24.60
C VAL A 15 12.01 -21.87 -23.16
N PHE A 16 11.11 -21.13 -22.45
CA PHE A 16 10.75 -21.46 -21.08
C PHE A 16 9.96 -22.78 -20.98
N ARG A 17 9.03 -23.05 -21.88
CA ARG A 17 8.33 -24.35 -21.97
C ARG A 17 9.31 -25.50 -22.34
N LEU A 18 10.25 -25.28 -23.23
CA LEU A 18 11.28 -26.26 -23.53
C LEU A 18 12.19 -26.53 -22.35
N ALA A 19 12.57 -25.49 -21.59
CA ALA A 19 13.41 -25.64 -20.40
C ALA A 19 12.69 -26.39 -19.27
N GLN A 20 11.37 -26.18 -19.09
CA GLN A 20 10.56 -26.97 -18.16
C GLN A 20 10.49 -28.45 -18.55
N ILE A 21 10.34 -28.75 -19.86
CA ILE A 21 10.31 -30.12 -20.35
C ILE A 21 11.69 -30.78 -20.18
N LEU A 22 12.77 -30.09 -20.45
CA LEU A 22 14.13 -30.59 -20.29
C LEU A 22 14.53 -30.79 -18.82
N CYS A 23 14.06 -29.91 -17.92
CA CYS A 23 14.23 -30.07 -16.47
C CYS A 23 13.48 -31.31 -15.95
N ALA A 24 12.27 -31.57 -16.47
CA ALA A 24 11.47 -32.75 -16.14
C ALA A 24 12.11 -34.05 -16.65
N LEU A 25 12.98 -33.95 -17.68
CA LEU A 25 13.78 -35.06 -18.25
C LEU A 25 15.15 -35.23 -17.56
N GLY A 26 15.44 -34.51 -16.47
CA GLY A 26 16.69 -34.65 -15.71
C GLY A 26 17.92 -33.99 -16.32
N VAL A 27 17.76 -33.16 -17.37
CA VAL A 27 18.85 -32.41 -17.98
C VAL A 27 19.09 -31.13 -17.19
N GLY A 28 20.15 -31.06 -16.41
CA GLY A 28 20.54 -29.91 -15.60
C GLY A 28 20.93 -28.70 -16.45
N ILE A 29 19.96 -27.88 -16.84
CA ILE A 29 20.18 -26.59 -17.51
C ILE A 29 20.04 -25.50 -16.45
N ARG A 30 21.16 -24.82 -16.10
CA ARG A 30 21.09 -23.54 -15.37
C ARG A 30 20.81 -22.43 -16.38
N LEU A 31 19.57 -22.02 -16.50
CA LEU A 31 19.22 -20.75 -17.13
C LEU A 31 19.60 -19.63 -16.18
N CYS A 32 20.61 -18.83 -16.53
CA CYS A 32 20.79 -17.51 -15.93
C CYS A 32 19.74 -16.59 -16.58
N ALA A 33 18.48 -16.78 -16.21
CA ALA A 33 17.40 -15.88 -16.63
C ALA A 33 17.49 -14.61 -15.75
N PRO A 34 17.37 -13.41 -16.35
CA PRO A 34 17.01 -12.24 -15.55
C PRO A 34 15.73 -12.59 -14.77
N SER A 35 15.64 -12.13 -13.53
CA SER A 35 14.50 -12.42 -12.65
C SER A 35 13.19 -12.28 -13.43
N ILE A 36 12.25 -13.21 -13.22
CA ILE A 36 10.93 -13.25 -13.90
C ILE A 36 10.21 -11.90 -13.85
N ASP A 37 10.50 -11.08 -12.84
CA ASP A 37 10.02 -9.70 -12.68
C ASP A 37 10.35 -8.78 -13.88
N HIS A 38 11.43 -9.02 -14.62
CA HIS A 38 11.78 -8.22 -15.80
C HIS A 38 11.01 -8.63 -17.07
N MET A 39 10.35 -9.78 -17.07
CA MET A 39 9.66 -10.32 -18.26
C MET A 39 8.19 -9.92 -18.36
N ILE A 40 7.58 -9.40 -17.29
CA ILE A 40 6.16 -9.00 -17.23
C ILE A 40 6.06 -7.57 -16.65
N SER A 41 6.91 -6.66 -17.10
CA SER A 41 6.81 -5.25 -16.70
C SER A 41 6.08 -4.42 -17.76
N LEU A 42 5.26 -3.47 -17.29
CA LEU A 42 4.76 -2.38 -18.13
C LEU A 42 5.94 -1.42 -18.32
N PRO A 43 6.46 -1.22 -19.53
CA PRO A 43 7.53 -0.24 -19.74
C PRO A 43 6.93 1.15 -19.54
N VAL A 44 7.22 1.78 -18.41
CA VAL A 44 6.89 3.18 -18.12
C VAL A 44 8.14 4.03 -18.31
N SER A 45 7.99 5.23 -18.87
CA SER A 45 9.09 6.16 -19.15
C SER A 45 9.51 6.98 -17.94
N SER A 46 8.58 7.18 -16.98
CA SER A 46 8.81 7.94 -15.75
C SER A 46 7.77 7.57 -14.69
N ILE A 47 8.01 7.96 -13.45
CA ILE A 47 7.08 7.73 -12.34
C ILE A 47 6.89 9.04 -11.56
N LEU A 48 5.66 9.52 -11.47
CA LEU A 48 5.26 10.64 -10.61
C LEU A 48 4.62 10.10 -9.32
N ILE A 49 5.13 10.54 -8.16
CA ILE A 49 4.58 10.16 -6.85
C ILE A 49 3.94 11.37 -6.19
N LEU A 50 2.62 11.36 -6.08
CA LEU A 50 1.85 12.38 -5.39
C LEU A 50 1.72 12.03 -3.90
N GLY A 51 2.15 12.95 -3.01
CA GLY A 51 2.25 12.68 -1.58
C GLY A 51 3.56 12.00 -1.18
N HIS A 52 4.66 12.25 -1.92
CA HIS A 52 5.96 11.62 -1.73
C HIS A 52 6.63 11.92 -0.37
N SER A 53 6.26 13.00 0.33
CA SER A 53 6.78 13.31 1.67
C SER A 53 6.03 12.60 2.80
N GLY A 54 4.91 11.92 2.48
CA GLY A 54 4.12 11.17 3.46
C GLY A 54 4.77 9.85 3.87
N TYR A 55 4.24 9.22 4.92
CA TYR A 55 4.76 7.99 5.52
C TYR A 55 5.02 6.85 4.53
N ILE A 56 4.03 6.51 3.68
CA ILE A 56 4.18 5.50 2.63
C ILE A 56 4.90 6.09 1.42
N GLY A 57 4.53 7.30 1.00
CA GLY A 57 5.03 7.93 -0.22
C GLY A 57 6.54 8.13 -0.24
N SER A 58 7.16 8.47 0.89
CA SER A 58 8.61 8.65 0.97
C SER A 58 9.38 7.34 0.76
N ARG A 59 8.87 6.24 1.32
CA ARG A 59 9.45 4.90 1.14
C ARG A 59 9.27 4.38 -0.26
N VAL A 60 8.07 4.58 -0.83
CA VAL A 60 7.78 4.26 -2.24
C VAL A 60 8.73 5.02 -3.17
N ALA A 61 8.96 6.32 -2.92
CA ALA A 61 9.89 7.13 -3.68
C ALA A 61 11.32 6.57 -3.60
N ALA A 62 11.78 6.23 -2.39
CA ALA A 62 13.12 5.67 -2.18
C ALA A 62 13.33 4.34 -2.93
N VAL A 63 12.36 3.42 -2.86
CA VAL A 63 12.47 2.11 -3.52
C VAL A 63 12.35 2.24 -5.05
N LEU A 64 11.48 3.12 -5.55
CA LEU A 64 11.33 3.35 -6.97
C LEU A 64 12.50 4.12 -7.58
N ALA A 65 13.26 4.92 -6.83
CA ALA A 65 14.45 5.61 -7.32
C ALA A 65 15.50 4.66 -7.92
N GLY A 66 15.52 3.38 -7.52
CA GLY A 66 16.43 2.34 -8.02
C GLY A 66 15.97 1.57 -9.26
N VAL A 67 14.77 1.86 -9.82
CA VAL A 67 14.19 1.02 -10.89
C VAL A 67 14.64 1.39 -12.33
N GLY A 68 15.55 2.36 -12.48
CA GLY A 68 16.15 2.68 -13.79
C GLY A 68 15.31 3.60 -14.68
N VAL A 69 14.21 4.21 -14.14
CA VAL A 69 13.45 5.28 -14.80
C VAL A 69 13.40 6.51 -13.92
N PRO A 70 13.24 7.75 -14.47
CA PRO A 70 13.10 8.95 -13.68
C PRO A 70 11.92 8.87 -12.71
N VAL A 71 12.16 9.21 -11.45
CA VAL A 71 11.14 9.27 -10.39
C VAL A 71 11.04 10.68 -9.85
N LEU A 72 9.85 11.24 -9.88
CA LEU A 72 9.55 12.59 -9.43
C LEU A 72 8.54 12.55 -8.28
N GLY A 73 8.90 13.08 -7.12
CA GLY A 73 8.00 13.23 -5.99
C GLY A 73 7.40 14.64 -5.92
N ARG A 74 6.10 14.75 -5.63
CA ARG A 74 5.41 16.04 -5.36
C ARG A 74 4.49 15.92 -4.13
N SER A 75 4.57 16.97 -3.31
CA SER A 75 3.72 17.18 -2.14
C SER A 75 3.80 18.64 -1.71
N ILE A 76 3.05 19.07 -0.72
CA ILE A 76 3.16 20.38 -0.09
C ILE A 76 4.61 20.58 0.41
N PRO A 77 5.22 21.79 0.24
CA PRO A 77 4.61 22.99 -0.31
C PRO A 77 4.69 23.12 -1.85
N LEU A 78 5.38 22.19 -2.53
CA LEU A 78 5.64 22.29 -3.97
C LEU A 78 4.39 22.08 -4.85
N LEU A 79 3.45 21.27 -4.37
CA LEU A 79 2.18 21.00 -5.05
C LEU A 79 1.11 20.73 -4.00
N ASP A 80 0.17 21.67 -3.84
CA ASP A 80 -1.01 21.51 -3.00
C ASP A 80 -2.19 21.07 -3.85
N LEU A 81 -2.46 19.78 -3.85
CA LEU A 81 -3.54 19.17 -4.63
C LEU A 81 -4.95 19.59 -4.19
N THR A 82 -5.12 20.26 -3.04
CA THR A 82 -6.42 20.79 -2.60
C THR A 82 -6.84 22.06 -3.36
N ARG A 83 -5.91 22.69 -4.06
CA ARG A 83 -6.10 23.95 -4.76
C ARG A 83 -6.41 23.71 -6.24
N ASP A 84 -7.33 24.45 -6.80
CA ASP A 84 -7.67 24.33 -8.23
C ASP A 84 -6.53 24.75 -9.16
N ASP A 85 -5.68 25.69 -8.73
CA ASP A 85 -4.50 26.13 -9.50
C ASP A 85 -3.40 25.05 -9.60
N SER A 86 -3.50 23.97 -8.82
CA SER A 86 -2.60 22.83 -8.90
C SER A 86 -2.81 21.99 -10.17
N VAL A 87 -3.94 22.13 -10.86
CA VAL A 87 -4.28 21.27 -12.01
C VAL A 87 -3.31 21.49 -13.17
N ASP A 88 -3.05 22.75 -13.55
CA ASP A 88 -2.13 23.06 -14.65
C ASP A 88 -0.69 22.62 -14.31
N ALA A 89 -0.23 22.90 -13.09
CA ALA A 89 1.06 22.44 -12.61
C ALA A 89 1.17 20.90 -12.64
N LEU A 90 0.07 20.19 -12.32
CA LEU A 90 0.06 18.72 -12.39
C LEU A 90 0.08 18.23 -13.84
N ILE A 91 -0.66 18.87 -14.77
CA ILE A 91 -0.65 18.55 -16.21
C ILE A 91 0.78 18.63 -16.78
N ASP A 92 1.55 19.64 -16.40
CA ASP A 92 2.94 19.81 -16.85
C ASP A 92 3.84 18.66 -16.39
N LEU A 93 3.58 18.11 -15.21
CA LEU A 93 4.34 17.01 -14.63
C LEU A 93 3.97 15.63 -15.18
N LEU A 94 2.79 15.47 -15.78
CA LEU A 94 2.33 14.18 -16.30
C LEU A 94 3.10 13.80 -17.58
N ASP A 95 3.42 12.51 -17.68
CA ASP A 95 4.00 11.89 -18.86
C ASP A 95 3.02 10.84 -19.39
N PRO A 96 2.55 10.97 -20.66
CA PRO A 96 1.60 10.00 -21.22
C PRO A 96 2.09 8.55 -21.23
N ASN A 97 3.40 8.32 -21.25
CA ASN A 97 4.01 6.99 -21.16
C ASN A 97 4.46 6.63 -19.73
N GLY A 98 4.22 7.52 -18.77
CA GLY A 98 4.62 7.38 -17.38
C GLY A 98 3.58 6.68 -16.51
N ALA A 99 3.96 6.50 -15.23
CA ALA A 99 3.09 6.05 -14.15
C ALA A 99 2.86 7.17 -13.12
N VAL A 100 1.68 7.19 -12.53
CA VAL A 100 1.36 8.04 -11.38
C VAL A 100 1.01 7.17 -10.19
N VAL A 101 1.72 7.34 -9.07
CA VAL A 101 1.43 6.71 -7.78
C VAL A 101 0.83 7.76 -6.86
N VAL A 102 -0.43 7.58 -6.46
CA VAL A 102 -1.17 8.54 -5.65
C VAL A 102 -1.21 8.06 -4.21
N CYS A 103 -0.28 8.57 -3.38
CA CYS A 103 -0.23 8.36 -1.92
C CYS A 103 -0.84 9.55 -1.14
N ALA A 104 -1.12 10.67 -1.83
CA ALA A 104 -1.62 11.89 -1.20
C ALA A 104 -2.98 11.66 -0.54
N ALA A 105 -3.08 11.93 0.74
CA ALA A 105 -4.31 11.95 1.52
C ALA A 105 -4.08 12.57 2.89
N ILE A 106 -5.12 13.21 3.44
CA ILE A 106 -5.20 13.53 4.86
C ILE A 106 -5.72 12.27 5.58
N LYS A 107 -4.91 11.71 6.47
CA LYS A 107 -5.24 10.49 7.22
C LYS A 107 -6.37 10.73 8.23
N LYS A 108 -7.15 9.69 8.55
CA LYS A 108 -8.20 9.71 9.59
C LYS A 108 -7.69 10.23 10.95
N GLN A 109 -6.47 9.87 11.32
CA GLN A 109 -5.84 10.28 12.59
C GLN A 109 -5.59 11.79 12.69
N LEU A 110 -5.61 12.53 11.58
CA LEU A 110 -5.52 13.99 11.54
C LEU A 110 -6.89 14.67 11.62
N GLY A 111 -7.95 13.90 11.83
CA GLY A 111 -9.32 14.35 11.99
C GLY A 111 -10.27 13.66 11.02
N ASP A 112 -11.21 12.86 11.57
CA ASP A 112 -12.30 12.25 10.79
C ASP A 112 -13.51 13.20 10.78
N ASN A 113 -13.49 14.18 9.90
CA ASN A 113 -14.47 15.27 9.84
C ASN A 113 -14.78 15.69 8.38
N PRO A 114 -15.90 16.44 8.17
CA PRO A 114 -16.31 16.90 6.85
C PRO A 114 -15.25 17.75 6.13
N GLU A 115 -14.47 18.55 6.84
CA GLU A 115 -13.45 19.41 6.27
C GLU A 115 -12.34 18.58 5.58
N ASN A 116 -11.80 17.58 6.30
CA ASN A 116 -10.78 16.69 5.75
C ASN A 116 -11.33 15.78 4.64
N PHE A 117 -12.60 15.39 4.73
CA PHE A 117 -13.30 14.70 3.64
C PHE A 117 -13.33 15.57 2.37
N CYS A 118 -13.76 16.83 2.47
CA CYS A 118 -13.80 17.76 1.34
C CYS A 118 -12.40 17.99 0.74
N LYS A 119 -11.36 18.16 1.57
CA LYS A 119 -9.97 18.31 1.11
C LYS A 119 -9.49 17.06 0.36
N ASN A 120 -9.74 15.87 0.88
CA ASN A 120 -9.39 14.60 0.21
C ASN A 120 -10.11 14.45 -1.14
N LEU A 121 -11.38 14.84 -1.20
CA LEU A 121 -12.15 14.80 -2.43
C LEU A 121 -11.66 15.84 -3.45
N ALA A 122 -11.35 17.07 -3.02
CA ALA A 122 -10.78 18.11 -3.86
C ALA A 122 -9.45 17.66 -4.49
N MET A 123 -8.53 17.06 -3.70
CA MET A 123 -7.30 16.47 -4.23
C MET A 123 -7.59 15.47 -5.36
N THR A 124 -8.55 14.56 -5.14
CA THR A 124 -8.92 13.57 -6.15
C THR A 124 -9.51 14.18 -7.39
N LEU A 125 -10.40 15.17 -7.25
CA LEU A 125 -11.00 15.86 -8.39
C LEU A 125 -9.95 16.58 -9.23
N ASN A 126 -8.99 17.26 -8.60
CA ASN A 126 -7.92 17.96 -9.30
C ASN A 126 -6.98 16.96 -10.02
N ILE A 127 -6.66 15.83 -9.40
CA ILE A 127 -5.95 14.74 -10.08
C ILE A 127 -6.75 14.22 -11.29
N CYS A 128 -8.06 14.02 -11.16
CA CYS A 128 -8.91 13.57 -12.26
C CYS A 128 -8.98 14.61 -13.40
N LYS A 129 -9.08 15.91 -13.10
CA LYS A 129 -9.04 16.98 -14.11
C LYS A 129 -7.72 16.93 -14.91
N ALA A 130 -6.58 16.83 -14.20
CA ALA A 130 -5.28 16.77 -14.86
C ALA A 130 -5.12 15.50 -15.71
N LEU A 131 -5.51 14.35 -15.21
CA LEU A 131 -5.43 13.07 -15.93
C LEU A 131 -6.41 12.99 -17.11
N ALA A 132 -7.53 13.71 -17.07
CA ALA A 132 -8.44 13.84 -18.21
C ALA A 132 -7.83 14.68 -19.33
N ALA A 133 -7.11 15.77 -18.98
CA ALA A 133 -6.42 16.62 -19.94
C ALA A 133 -5.16 15.93 -20.53
N LYS A 134 -4.42 15.19 -19.70
CA LYS A 134 -3.20 14.49 -20.11
C LYS A 134 -3.16 13.09 -19.50
N PRO A 135 -3.77 12.10 -20.15
CA PRO A 135 -3.78 10.72 -19.67
C PRO A 135 -2.39 10.13 -19.57
N VAL A 136 -2.22 9.21 -18.61
CA VAL A 136 -0.97 8.48 -18.37
C VAL A 136 -1.16 6.99 -18.61
N LYS A 137 -0.07 6.27 -18.78
CA LYS A 137 -0.10 4.82 -19.06
C LYS A 137 -0.53 4.00 -17.84
N ARG A 138 -0.15 4.42 -16.63
CA ARG A 138 -0.39 3.67 -15.39
C ARG A 138 -0.80 4.57 -14.25
N ILE A 139 -1.80 4.14 -13.46
CA ILE A 139 -2.20 4.76 -12.20
C ILE A 139 -2.18 3.71 -11.11
N VAL A 140 -1.51 3.99 -9.98
CA VAL A 140 -1.61 3.23 -8.73
C VAL A 140 -2.19 4.17 -7.67
N TYR A 141 -3.43 3.91 -7.26
CA TYR A 141 -4.13 4.75 -6.30
C TYR A 141 -4.22 4.08 -4.93
N PHE A 142 -3.73 4.76 -3.90
CA PHE A 142 -3.87 4.32 -2.52
C PHE A 142 -5.25 4.67 -1.97
N SER A 143 -6.09 3.66 -1.87
CA SER A 143 -7.31 3.65 -1.09
C SER A 143 -7.01 3.19 0.35
N SER A 144 -7.94 2.52 1.00
CA SER A 144 -7.82 2.00 2.37
C SER A 144 -8.83 0.88 2.61
N ALA A 145 -8.51 -0.03 3.52
CA ALA A 145 -9.48 -1.00 4.03
C ALA A 145 -10.66 -0.34 4.79
N SER A 146 -10.53 0.93 5.20
CA SER A 146 -11.64 1.70 5.82
C SER A 146 -12.88 1.83 4.92
N VAL A 147 -12.75 1.56 3.61
CA VAL A 147 -13.89 1.53 2.68
C VAL A 147 -14.89 0.40 2.98
N TYR A 148 -14.46 -0.66 3.68
CA TYR A 148 -15.33 -1.76 4.05
C TYR A 148 -16.19 -1.48 5.30
N GLY A 149 -15.88 -0.40 6.03
CA GLY A 149 -16.47 -0.06 7.33
C GLY A 149 -15.68 -0.68 8.49
N GLU A 150 -15.21 0.18 9.39
CA GLU A 150 -14.34 -0.25 10.50
C GLU A 150 -15.12 -0.94 11.62
N ASP A 151 -16.43 -0.66 11.69
CA ASP A 151 -17.43 -1.15 12.64
C ASP A 151 -18.51 -2.04 11.98
N VAL A 152 -18.28 -2.42 10.73
CA VAL A 152 -19.19 -3.33 9.99
C VAL A 152 -18.66 -4.77 10.07
N PRO A 153 -19.43 -5.71 10.61
CA PRO A 153 -19.01 -7.10 10.69
C PRO A 153 -18.98 -7.77 9.32
N HIS A 154 -17.84 -8.39 9.00
CA HIS A 154 -17.65 -9.21 7.81
C HIS A 154 -17.04 -10.55 8.23
N LEU A 155 -17.53 -11.66 7.67
CA LEU A 155 -16.90 -12.98 7.91
C LEU A 155 -15.48 -13.02 7.35
N ILE A 156 -15.34 -12.63 6.07
CA ILE A 156 -14.06 -12.50 5.38
C ILE A 156 -14.19 -11.34 4.39
N ILE A 157 -13.24 -10.41 4.45
CA ILE A 157 -13.17 -9.26 3.55
C ILE A 157 -12.35 -9.64 2.33
N SER A 158 -12.95 -9.53 1.14
CA SER A 158 -12.29 -9.69 -0.15
C SER A 158 -12.49 -8.47 -1.03
N GLU A 159 -11.90 -8.45 -2.21
CA GLU A 159 -12.10 -7.37 -3.19
C GLU A 159 -13.53 -7.29 -3.72
N THR A 160 -14.32 -8.37 -3.56
CA THR A 160 -15.74 -8.42 -3.93
C THR A 160 -16.69 -8.04 -2.79
N THR A 161 -16.17 -7.87 -1.57
CA THR A 161 -16.96 -7.38 -0.42
C THR A 161 -17.50 -5.99 -0.72
N THR A 162 -18.79 -5.80 -0.54
CA THR A 162 -19.46 -4.52 -0.78
C THR A 162 -18.92 -3.46 0.18
N PRO A 163 -18.39 -2.33 -0.30
CA PRO A 163 -17.96 -1.23 0.54
C PRO A 163 -19.12 -0.65 1.36
N GLN A 164 -18.89 -0.47 2.66
CA GLN A 164 -19.83 0.12 3.62
C GLN A 164 -19.09 1.08 4.57
N PRO A 165 -18.42 2.12 4.03
CA PRO A 165 -17.60 3.01 4.85
C PRO A 165 -18.44 3.77 5.86
N THR A 166 -18.00 3.83 7.12
CA THR A 166 -18.69 4.47 8.24
C THR A 166 -17.98 5.73 8.73
N SER A 167 -16.75 5.98 8.28
CA SER A 167 -15.97 7.19 8.56
C SER A 167 -15.95 8.14 7.36
N PHE A 168 -15.81 9.46 7.61
CA PHE A 168 -15.59 10.45 6.55
C PHE A 168 -14.39 10.11 5.68
N TYR A 169 -13.31 9.61 6.30
CA TYR A 169 -12.14 9.14 5.58
C TYR A 169 -12.47 7.97 4.65
N GLY A 170 -13.13 6.93 5.15
CA GLY A 170 -13.53 5.76 4.35
C GLY A 170 -14.48 6.12 3.21
N ILE A 171 -15.50 6.98 3.47
CA ILE A 171 -16.42 7.50 2.45
C ILE A 171 -15.63 8.26 1.38
N GLY A 172 -14.71 9.16 1.79
CA GLY A 172 -13.87 9.92 0.87
C GLY A 172 -12.96 9.04 0.01
N LYS A 173 -12.35 8.00 0.60
CA LYS A 173 -11.53 7.03 -0.15
C LYS A 173 -12.36 6.25 -1.16
N PHE A 174 -13.55 5.77 -0.79
CA PHE A 174 -14.44 5.06 -1.71
C PHE A 174 -14.95 5.96 -2.85
N ALA A 175 -15.37 7.19 -2.56
CA ALA A 175 -15.74 8.17 -3.57
C ALA A 175 -14.57 8.43 -4.54
N SER A 176 -13.37 8.60 -4.02
CA SER A 176 -12.15 8.81 -4.80
C SER A 176 -11.82 7.63 -5.72
N GLU A 177 -11.97 6.39 -5.25
CA GLU A 177 -11.82 5.20 -6.10
C GLU A 177 -12.76 5.27 -7.31
N ARG A 178 -14.04 5.57 -7.06
CA ARG A 178 -15.07 5.61 -8.12
C ARG A 178 -14.78 6.71 -9.14
N LEU A 179 -14.30 7.88 -8.69
CA LEU A 179 -13.91 8.98 -9.57
C LEU A 179 -12.72 8.62 -10.46
N ILE A 180 -11.64 8.08 -9.88
CA ILE A 180 -10.43 7.70 -10.63
C ILE A 180 -10.73 6.55 -11.61
N ILE A 181 -11.49 5.53 -11.19
CA ILE A 181 -11.90 4.44 -12.10
C ILE A 181 -12.74 4.99 -13.25
N LYS A 182 -13.70 5.87 -12.97
CA LYS A 182 -14.54 6.48 -14.00
C LYS A 182 -13.71 7.30 -15.00
N MET A 183 -12.75 8.07 -14.49
CA MET A 183 -11.85 8.87 -15.33
C MET A 183 -10.93 7.97 -16.16
N ALA A 184 -10.24 6.99 -15.55
CA ALA A 184 -9.37 6.07 -16.26
C ALA A 184 -10.10 5.25 -17.33
N GLY A 185 -11.35 4.88 -17.10
CA GLY A 185 -12.20 4.19 -18.08
C GLY A 185 -12.55 5.00 -19.33
N GLN A 186 -12.28 6.30 -19.35
CA GLN A 186 -12.45 7.16 -20.53
C GLN A 186 -11.24 7.07 -21.48
N HIS A 187 -10.12 6.49 -21.03
CA HIS A 187 -8.86 6.43 -21.78
C HIS A 187 -8.40 4.97 -21.91
N ALA A 188 -8.63 4.37 -23.06
CA ALA A 188 -8.33 2.95 -23.33
C ALA A 188 -6.86 2.55 -23.10
N GLY A 189 -5.93 3.51 -23.14
CA GLY A 189 -4.49 3.30 -22.90
C GLY A 189 -4.05 3.38 -21.43
N THR A 190 -4.93 3.79 -20.52
CA THR A 190 -4.61 3.96 -19.10
C THR A 190 -4.96 2.69 -18.32
N SER A 191 -3.97 2.09 -17.68
CA SER A 191 -4.18 0.99 -16.72
C SER A 191 -4.25 1.53 -15.30
N ILE A 192 -5.12 0.95 -14.47
CA ILE A 192 -5.29 1.37 -13.07
C ILE A 192 -5.21 0.19 -12.10
N VAL A 193 -4.55 0.42 -10.97
CA VAL A 193 -4.63 -0.40 -9.78
C VAL A 193 -5.10 0.45 -8.60
N ILE A 194 -6.13 -0.01 -7.92
CA ILE A 194 -6.57 0.52 -6.64
C ILE A 194 -6.04 -0.42 -5.55
N VAL A 195 -5.26 0.11 -4.62
CA VAL A 195 -4.75 -0.67 -3.49
C VAL A 195 -5.50 -0.29 -2.21
N ARG A 196 -6.00 -1.28 -1.49
CA ARG A 196 -6.66 -1.14 -0.18
C ARG A 196 -5.81 -1.81 0.89
N PRO A 197 -4.81 -1.11 1.46
CA PRO A 197 -4.03 -1.67 2.55
C PRO A 197 -4.89 -1.80 3.82
N ALA A 198 -4.65 -2.88 4.57
CA ALA A 198 -5.10 -3.03 5.95
C ALA A 198 -4.34 -2.04 6.86
N LEU A 199 -4.27 -2.27 8.18
CA LEU A 199 -3.56 -1.34 9.06
C LEU A 199 -2.04 -1.44 8.83
N VAL A 200 -1.47 -0.38 8.29
CA VAL A 200 -0.02 -0.30 8.01
C VAL A 200 0.71 0.18 9.25
N TYR A 201 1.79 -0.49 9.62
CA TYR A 201 2.65 -0.13 10.74
C TYR A 201 4.13 -0.18 10.33
N GLY A 202 5.00 0.44 11.12
CA GLY A 202 6.45 0.41 10.92
C GLY A 202 7.14 1.66 11.47
N PRO A 203 8.47 1.79 11.25
CA PRO A 203 9.25 2.86 11.84
C PRO A 203 8.82 4.24 11.30
N HIS A 204 8.98 5.27 12.15
CA HIS A 204 8.69 6.68 11.82
C HIS A 204 7.27 6.94 11.32
N GLU A 205 6.30 6.13 11.74
CA GLU A 205 4.90 6.44 11.51
C GLU A 205 4.50 7.67 12.32
N ALA A 206 4.19 8.78 11.63
CA ALA A 206 3.89 10.05 12.28
C ALA A 206 2.49 10.06 12.93
N GLY A 207 2.39 10.67 14.09
CA GLY A 207 1.14 10.92 14.81
C GLY A 207 0.79 9.83 15.83
N TYR A 208 -0.37 10.00 16.46
CA TYR A 208 -0.94 9.01 17.37
C TYR A 208 -1.39 7.80 16.57
N CYS A 209 -0.66 6.69 16.71
CA CYS A 209 -0.98 5.44 16.04
C CYS A 209 -1.54 4.46 17.07
N TYR A 210 -2.77 4.00 16.87
CA TYR A 210 -3.33 2.90 17.63
C TYR A 210 -2.98 1.59 16.94
N GLY A 211 -2.10 0.81 17.57
CA GLY A 211 -1.62 -0.44 17.02
C GLY A 211 -0.12 -0.66 17.27
N PRO A 212 0.54 -1.56 16.53
CA PRO A 212 1.89 -2.04 16.86
C PRO A 212 2.94 -0.94 17.01
N SER A 213 3.03 0.02 16.08
CA SER A 213 4.01 1.13 16.15
C SER A 213 3.76 2.05 17.35
N GLY A 214 2.47 2.39 17.59
CA GLY A 214 2.09 3.23 18.72
C GLY A 214 2.36 2.54 20.06
N PHE A 215 2.05 1.26 20.16
CA PHE A 215 2.33 0.47 21.37
C PHE A 215 3.82 0.39 21.66
N LEU A 216 4.64 0.14 20.63
CA LEU A 216 6.10 0.09 20.79
C LEU A 216 6.63 1.44 21.29
N ARG A 217 6.23 2.54 20.68
CA ARG A 217 6.66 3.89 21.07
C ARG A 217 6.26 4.24 22.49
N SER A 218 4.97 4.04 22.84
CA SER A 218 4.50 4.30 24.22
C SER A 218 5.22 3.43 25.24
N ALA A 219 5.44 2.14 24.94
CA ALA A 219 6.15 1.24 25.83
C ALA A 219 7.63 1.64 26.00
N GLN A 220 8.31 2.11 24.95
CA GLN A 220 9.69 2.65 25.05
C GLN A 220 9.75 3.93 25.87
N ALA A 221 8.75 4.82 25.70
CA ALA A 221 8.64 6.06 26.45
C ALA A 221 8.11 5.90 27.90
N GLU A 222 7.81 4.65 28.32
CA GLU A 222 7.18 4.35 29.61
C GLU A 222 5.81 5.00 29.81
N GLU A 223 5.14 5.34 28.70
CA GLU A 223 3.79 5.93 28.71
C GLU A 223 2.71 4.84 28.72
N PRO A 224 1.58 5.07 29.40
CA PRO A 224 0.49 4.10 29.43
C PRO A 224 -0.14 3.88 28.06
N ILE A 225 -0.30 2.62 27.68
CA ILE A 225 -0.98 2.21 26.45
C ILE A 225 -2.47 2.10 26.71
N THR A 226 -3.28 2.76 25.88
CA THR A 226 -4.73 2.65 25.98
C THR A 226 -5.22 1.50 25.11
N LEU A 227 -5.96 0.53 25.71
CA LEU A 227 -6.71 -0.50 25.00
C LEU A 227 -8.20 -0.20 25.06
N TRP A 228 -8.90 -0.41 23.97
CA TRP A 228 -10.37 -0.36 23.94
C TRP A 228 -10.94 -1.71 24.36
N GLY A 229 -11.76 -1.71 25.41
CA GLY A 229 -12.25 -2.94 26.03
C GLY A 229 -11.11 -3.81 26.56
N ASP A 230 -11.14 -5.07 26.20
CA ASP A 230 -10.14 -6.09 26.54
C ASP A 230 -8.99 -6.21 25.51
N GLY A 231 -9.03 -5.43 24.41
CA GLY A 231 -8.08 -5.52 23.31
C GLY A 231 -8.25 -6.76 22.43
N GLU A 232 -9.34 -7.52 22.58
CA GLU A 232 -9.59 -8.76 21.83
C GLU A 232 -10.15 -8.53 20.41
N GLU A 233 -10.28 -7.29 19.99
CA GLU A 233 -10.65 -6.93 18.61
C GLU A 233 -9.51 -7.27 17.65
N ARG A 234 -9.85 -7.92 16.53
CA ARG A 234 -8.88 -8.40 15.56
C ARG A 234 -8.72 -7.45 14.38
N ARG A 235 -7.46 -7.22 14.02
CA ARG A 235 -7.08 -6.48 12.80
C ARG A 235 -5.89 -7.16 12.14
N GLU A 236 -5.71 -6.89 10.83
CA GLU A 236 -4.48 -7.23 10.14
C GLU A 236 -3.53 -6.04 10.17
N PHE A 237 -2.32 -6.29 10.66
CA PHE A 237 -1.23 -5.32 10.70
C PHE A 237 -0.22 -5.66 9.62
N ILE A 238 0.00 -4.74 8.68
CA ILE A 238 0.89 -4.93 7.55
C ILE A 238 2.13 -4.07 7.72
N TYR A 239 3.30 -4.69 7.66
CA TYR A 239 4.56 -3.96 7.76
C TYR A 239 4.74 -3.05 6.54
N VAL A 240 5.18 -1.82 6.77
CA VAL A 240 5.22 -0.78 5.73
C VAL A 240 6.07 -1.17 4.52
N ASP A 241 7.20 -1.86 4.71
CA ASP A 241 8.05 -2.26 3.60
C ASP A 241 7.40 -3.29 2.67
N ASP A 242 6.49 -4.13 3.20
CA ASP A 242 5.68 -5.04 2.39
C ASP A 242 4.71 -4.27 1.48
N VAL A 243 4.10 -3.21 2.01
CA VAL A 243 3.25 -2.30 1.22
C VAL A 243 4.07 -1.61 0.13
N VAL A 244 5.29 -1.20 0.45
CA VAL A 244 6.20 -0.51 -0.48
C VAL A 244 6.67 -1.44 -1.58
N ASP A 245 7.10 -2.68 -1.28
CA ASP A 245 7.51 -3.64 -2.32
C ASP A 245 6.35 -4.04 -3.22
N LEU A 246 5.16 -4.30 -2.67
CA LEU A 246 3.96 -4.55 -3.46
C LEU A 246 3.60 -3.36 -4.35
N THR A 247 3.74 -2.12 -3.84
CA THR A 247 3.52 -0.91 -4.65
C THR A 247 4.49 -0.82 -5.81
N ARG A 248 5.78 -1.11 -5.58
CA ARG A 248 6.80 -1.18 -6.64
C ARG A 248 6.40 -2.20 -7.71
N ARG A 249 6.06 -3.43 -7.29
CA ARG A 249 5.62 -4.51 -8.20
C ARG A 249 4.37 -4.12 -8.99
N LEU A 250 3.39 -3.50 -8.34
CA LEU A 250 2.17 -3.00 -8.96
C LEU A 250 2.41 -1.82 -9.91
N THR A 251 3.34 -0.93 -9.60
CA THR A 251 3.67 0.22 -10.45
C THR A 251 4.30 -0.23 -11.77
N LEU A 252 5.18 -1.22 -11.71
CA LEU A 252 5.92 -1.74 -12.86
C LEU A 252 5.22 -2.92 -13.55
N GLY A 253 4.30 -3.60 -12.85
CA GLY A 253 3.62 -4.80 -13.32
C GLY A 253 2.45 -4.54 -14.24
N VAL A 254 1.84 -5.61 -14.73
CA VAL A 254 0.70 -5.59 -15.67
C VAL A 254 -0.67 -5.76 -14.99
N GLN A 255 -0.68 -6.04 -13.69
CA GLN A 255 -1.90 -6.26 -12.90
C GLN A 255 -2.79 -5.04 -12.93
N THR A 256 -4.11 -5.21 -13.04
CA THR A 256 -5.09 -4.12 -13.09
C THR A 256 -6.29 -4.42 -12.20
N GLY A 257 -6.97 -3.37 -11.78
CA GLY A 257 -8.17 -3.46 -10.96
C GLY A 257 -7.88 -3.20 -9.47
N LEU A 258 -8.68 -3.77 -8.60
CA LEU A 258 -8.63 -3.54 -7.16
C LEU A 258 -7.92 -4.71 -6.46
N VAL A 259 -7.09 -4.42 -5.46
CA VAL A 259 -6.44 -5.42 -4.62
C VAL A 259 -6.35 -4.96 -3.17
N ASN A 260 -6.64 -5.87 -2.23
CA ASN A 260 -6.36 -5.67 -0.82
C ASN A 260 -4.90 -6.01 -0.54
N ILE A 261 -4.18 -5.11 0.16
CA ILE A 261 -2.87 -5.44 0.71
C ILE A 261 -3.10 -5.93 2.14
N ALA A 262 -3.25 -7.25 2.25
CA ALA A 262 -3.56 -7.96 3.48
C ALA A 262 -2.89 -9.33 3.50
N SER A 263 -2.43 -9.76 4.67
CA SER A 263 -1.64 -10.99 4.84
C SER A 263 -2.49 -12.25 4.98
N GLY A 264 -3.77 -12.09 5.31
CA GLY A 264 -4.68 -13.16 5.74
C GLY A 264 -4.40 -13.63 7.17
N THR A 265 -3.67 -12.83 7.96
CA THR A 265 -3.36 -13.14 9.37
C THR A 265 -3.78 -11.97 10.25
N SER A 266 -4.80 -12.19 11.07
CA SER A 266 -5.33 -11.18 11.99
C SER A 266 -4.81 -11.41 13.40
N TYR A 267 -4.43 -10.34 14.06
CA TYR A 267 -4.02 -10.32 15.46
C TYR A 267 -5.00 -9.51 16.29
N THR A 268 -5.19 -9.86 17.56
CA THR A 268 -5.86 -8.95 18.49
C THR A 268 -4.91 -7.82 18.89
N PHE A 269 -5.46 -6.68 19.31
CA PHE A 269 -4.62 -5.61 19.87
C PHE A 269 -3.87 -6.08 21.12
N ALA A 270 -4.48 -6.96 21.94
CA ALA A 270 -3.82 -7.58 23.07
C ALA A 270 -2.65 -8.48 22.64
N GLN A 271 -2.76 -9.22 21.52
CA GLN A 271 -1.64 -9.98 20.96
C GLN A 271 -0.52 -9.05 20.46
N ALA A 272 -0.88 -7.97 19.77
CA ALA A 272 0.09 -6.98 19.32
C ALA A 272 0.84 -6.32 20.50
N LEU A 273 0.13 -6.02 21.58
CA LEU A 273 0.74 -5.51 22.80
C LEU A 273 1.71 -6.53 23.43
N ARG A 274 1.29 -7.80 23.55
CA ARG A 274 2.19 -8.85 24.05
C ARG A 274 3.47 -8.98 23.21
N SER A 275 3.36 -8.93 21.90
CA SER A 275 4.54 -8.93 21.01
C SER A 275 5.48 -7.76 21.27
N VAL A 276 4.95 -6.58 21.60
CA VAL A 276 5.76 -5.42 22.01
C VAL A 276 6.42 -5.65 23.36
N GLU A 277 5.68 -6.11 24.37
CA GLU A 277 6.21 -6.40 25.69
C GLU A 277 7.34 -7.45 25.66
N ASP A 278 7.16 -8.51 24.87
CA ASP A 278 8.18 -9.55 24.68
C ASP A 278 9.45 -8.97 24.01
N LEU A 279 9.27 -8.07 23.01
CA LEU A 279 10.38 -7.43 22.31
C LEU A 279 11.21 -6.49 23.22
N ILE A 280 10.54 -5.77 24.13
CA ILE A 280 11.23 -4.85 25.06
C ILE A 280 11.60 -5.51 26.39
N ALA A 281 11.24 -6.79 26.58
CA ALA A 281 11.44 -7.57 27.79
C ALA A 281 10.86 -6.89 29.07
N ARG A 282 9.73 -6.20 28.93
CA ARG A 282 9.08 -5.44 30.01
C ARG A 282 7.57 -5.37 29.78
N ARG A 283 6.79 -5.38 30.88
CA ARG A 283 5.37 -5.11 30.84
C ARG A 283 5.08 -3.63 30.68
N ALA A 284 4.14 -3.29 29.82
CA ALA A 284 3.66 -1.93 29.64
C ALA A 284 2.55 -1.61 30.63
N ALA A 285 2.47 -0.35 31.06
CA ALA A 285 1.30 0.16 31.76
C ALA A 285 0.12 0.21 30.79
N VAL A 286 -1.02 -0.34 31.16
CA VAL A 286 -2.21 -0.41 30.30
C VAL A 286 -3.40 0.28 30.95
N ASN A 287 -4.02 1.19 30.21
CA ASN A 287 -5.30 1.81 30.54
C ASN A 287 -6.39 1.18 29.66
N SER A 288 -7.39 0.54 30.28
CA SER A 288 -8.57 0.08 29.54
C SER A 288 -9.61 1.21 29.44
N ARG A 289 -10.15 1.41 28.24
CA ARG A 289 -11.30 2.30 27.99
C ARG A 289 -12.49 1.48 27.51
N PRO A 290 -13.71 1.76 27.97
CA PRO A 290 -14.92 1.13 27.43
C PRO A 290 -14.99 1.30 25.91
N ARG A 291 -15.44 0.28 25.19
CA ARG A 291 -15.76 0.40 23.76
C ARG A 291 -16.96 1.32 23.58
N SER A 292 -16.90 2.16 22.56
CA SER A 292 -18.03 3.00 22.12
C SER A 292 -19.00 2.26 21.20
N GLN A 293 -18.58 1.11 20.68
CA GLN A 293 -19.30 0.29 19.70
C GLN A 293 -19.03 -1.20 19.96
N ASP A 294 -19.85 -2.06 19.36
CA ASP A 294 -19.65 -3.51 19.43
C ASP A 294 -18.30 -3.93 18.84
N LYS A 295 -17.80 -5.06 19.34
CA LYS A 295 -16.56 -5.65 18.85
C LYS A 295 -16.75 -6.13 17.41
N VAL A 296 -15.88 -5.69 16.51
CA VAL A 296 -15.86 -6.13 15.11
C VAL A 296 -14.48 -6.63 14.76
N ASP A 297 -14.40 -7.86 14.28
CA ASP A 297 -13.17 -8.49 13.82
C ASP A 297 -13.04 -8.37 12.29
N HIS A 298 -11.85 -8.02 11.80
CA HIS A 298 -11.56 -8.01 10.38
C HIS A 298 -10.59 -9.12 10.00
N HIS A 299 -11.01 -9.94 9.04
CA HIS A 299 -10.23 -10.99 8.41
C HIS A 299 -10.26 -10.79 6.90
N PHE A 300 -9.10 -10.86 6.26
CA PHE A 300 -9.01 -10.64 4.82
C PHE A 300 -8.70 -11.92 4.07
N ASP A 301 -9.36 -12.09 2.93
CA ASP A 301 -8.93 -13.05 1.92
C ASP A 301 -7.69 -12.50 1.20
N LYS A 302 -6.70 -13.36 1.00
CA LYS A 302 -5.45 -13.03 0.29
C LYS A 302 -5.35 -13.71 -1.08
N GLY A 303 -6.43 -14.32 -1.55
CA GLY A 303 -6.44 -15.14 -2.77
C GLY A 303 -5.94 -14.36 -3.97
N LYS A 304 -6.48 -13.17 -4.21
CA LYS A 304 -6.09 -12.32 -5.34
C LYS A 304 -4.64 -11.85 -5.28
N LEU A 305 -4.17 -11.41 -4.12
CA LEU A 305 -2.78 -11.00 -3.96
C LEU A 305 -1.82 -12.18 -4.19
N ARG A 306 -2.18 -13.36 -3.71
CA ARG A 306 -1.41 -14.59 -3.88
C ARG A 306 -1.41 -15.07 -5.33
N GLU A 307 -2.50 -14.87 -6.06
CA GLU A 307 -2.56 -15.12 -7.51
C GLU A 307 -1.62 -14.19 -8.28
N TRP A 308 -1.60 -12.90 -7.92
CA TRP A 308 -0.78 -11.92 -8.60
C TRP A 308 0.71 -12.03 -8.24
N PHE A 309 1.02 -12.39 -7.00
CA PHE A 309 2.38 -12.47 -6.45
C PHE A 309 2.57 -13.74 -5.61
N PRO A 310 2.64 -14.93 -6.24
CA PRO A 310 2.69 -16.21 -5.51
C PRO A 310 3.99 -16.39 -4.70
N ASP A 311 5.06 -15.69 -5.06
CA ASP A 311 6.35 -15.65 -4.37
C ASP A 311 6.39 -14.68 -3.19
N PHE A 312 5.46 -13.73 -3.11
CA PHE A 312 5.47 -12.72 -2.07
C PHE A 312 5.15 -13.34 -0.68
N ARG A 313 5.92 -12.91 0.31
CA ARG A 313 5.73 -13.31 1.71
C ARG A 313 5.69 -12.07 2.58
N PHE A 314 4.62 -11.92 3.34
CA PHE A 314 4.49 -10.83 4.30
C PHE A 314 5.45 -11.03 5.48
N THR A 315 5.99 -9.93 5.96
CA THR A 315 6.73 -9.85 7.21
C THR A 315 5.77 -10.14 8.38
N ASP A 316 6.10 -11.09 9.24
CA ASP A 316 5.31 -11.37 10.43
C ASP A 316 5.41 -10.23 11.46
N LEU A 317 4.44 -10.18 12.39
CA LEU A 317 4.33 -9.07 13.33
C LEU A 317 5.59 -8.88 14.19
N ASN A 318 6.17 -9.97 14.70
CA ASN A 318 7.34 -9.89 15.58
C ASN A 318 8.58 -9.39 14.82
N THR A 319 8.81 -9.92 13.62
CA THR A 319 9.90 -9.45 12.74
C THR A 319 9.72 -7.97 12.37
N GLY A 320 8.49 -7.55 12.02
CA GLY A 320 8.20 -6.15 11.69
C GLY A 320 8.41 -5.21 12.88
N LEU A 321 7.99 -5.60 14.08
CA LEU A 321 8.24 -4.85 15.33
C LEU A 321 9.73 -4.74 15.65
N ALA A 322 10.49 -5.83 15.50
CA ALA A 322 11.94 -5.82 15.73
C ALA A 322 12.66 -4.85 14.77
N ARG A 323 12.28 -4.88 13.47
CA ARG A 323 12.80 -3.93 12.47
C ARG A 323 12.40 -2.50 12.78
N THR A 324 11.16 -2.28 13.25
CA THR A 324 10.67 -0.95 13.65
C THR A 324 11.51 -0.39 14.79
N LYS A 325 11.71 -1.18 15.84
CA LYS A 325 12.53 -0.79 16.99
C LYS A 325 13.93 -0.42 16.57
N LEU A 326 14.60 -1.28 15.81
CA LEU A 326 15.97 -1.06 15.34
C LEU A 326 16.10 0.23 14.52
N ALA A 327 15.16 0.48 13.60
CA ALA A 327 15.19 1.67 12.75
C ALA A 327 14.94 2.97 13.54
N GLU A 328 14.10 2.94 14.58
CA GLU A 328 13.84 4.10 15.44
C GLU A 328 15.02 4.39 16.40
N GLU A 329 15.79 3.37 16.80
CA GLU A 329 17.00 3.53 17.62
C GLU A 329 18.22 4.03 16.83
N THR A 330 18.26 3.83 15.51
CA THR A 330 19.43 4.17 14.68
C THR A 330 19.42 5.61 14.15
N LEU A 331 18.31 6.32 14.22
CA LEU A 331 18.25 7.74 13.85
C LEU A 331 18.27 8.58 15.13
N PRO A 332 19.24 9.50 15.28
CA PRO A 332 19.19 10.48 16.37
C PRO A 332 17.95 11.34 16.23
N SER A 333 17.22 11.50 17.34
CA SER A 333 16.07 12.39 17.53
C SER A 333 16.35 13.84 17.13
#